data_d3ef96672d126df062e52645d06def00
#
_entry.id   d3ef96672d126df062e52645d06def00
#
_cell.length_a   1.000
_cell.length_b   1.000
_cell.length_c   1.000
_cell.angle_alpha   90.00
_cell.angle_beta   90.00
_cell.angle_gamma   90.00
#
_symmetry.space_group_name_H-M   'P 1'
#
loop_
_entity.id
_entity.type
_entity.pdbx_description
1 polymer ?
#
loop_
_entity_poly.entity_id
_entity_poly.type
_entity_poly.pdbx_seq_one_letter_code
_entity_poly.pdbx_strand_id
1 'polypeptide(L)'
;MSIFLKFFLYLFFITTLFSFEQGRVVNTEIIEYESLEQIQSNIINELGNVGIVSQYGATIYRILYETLDGYGDSTVASGVFAIPDSEQEAFGIVSWQHGTQIERQSAQSNRGFDILSRAVSSSGFIFVASDYIGLGISNDIHPYILKEPSASSVIDLIRAIRNYFDEDISICLNRQLFLIGYSEGGYVTLAAQEAMENDFEDEFEITISFPMAGPYDLSGTMVDKMLED
;
A
#
# COMPACT_ATOMS: atom_id res chain seq x y z
N MET A 1 -35.48 50.06 37.10
CA MET A 1 -35.89 48.67 36.96
C MET A 1 -35.20 48.15 35.67
N SER A 2 -34.01 47.62 35.85
CA SER A 2 -33.10 47.30 34.74
C SER A 2 -33.18 45.78 34.45
N ILE A 3 -33.59 45.44 33.24
CA ILE A 3 -33.65 44.05 32.76
C ILE A 3 -32.30 43.71 32.15
N PHE A 4 -31.48 42.93 32.85
CA PHE A 4 -30.27 42.33 32.33
C PHE A 4 -30.62 41.16 31.40
N LEU A 5 -30.45 41.37 30.08
CA LEU A 5 -30.56 40.33 29.08
C LEU A 5 -29.24 39.55 29.04
N LYS A 6 -29.23 38.34 29.61
CA LYS A 6 -28.10 37.42 29.51
C LYS A 6 -28.11 36.75 28.15
N PHE A 7 -27.25 37.20 27.25
CA PHE A 7 -26.93 36.46 26.04
C PHE A 7 -26.07 35.23 26.40
N PHE A 8 -26.65 34.04 26.32
CA PHE A 8 -25.92 32.79 26.38
C PHE A 8 -25.41 32.51 24.98
N LEU A 9 -24.12 32.74 24.74
CA LEU A 9 -23.41 32.33 23.52
C LEU A 9 -23.17 30.81 23.63
N TYR A 10 -24.02 29.99 22.97
CA TYR A 10 -23.71 28.60 22.75
C TYR A 10 -22.64 28.50 21.67
N LEU A 11 -21.40 28.31 22.08
CA LEU A 11 -20.32 27.91 21.19
C LEU A 11 -20.53 26.42 20.87
N PHE A 12 -21.17 26.14 19.73
CA PHE A 12 -21.18 24.79 19.18
C PHE A 12 -19.76 24.48 18.70
N PHE A 13 -18.98 23.80 19.53
CA PHE A 13 -17.82 23.06 19.05
C PHE A 13 -18.36 21.89 18.23
N ILE A 14 -18.41 22.05 16.90
CA ILE A 14 -18.53 20.91 16.00
C ILE A 14 -17.16 20.24 16.04
N THR A 15 -16.95 19.34 16.98
CA THR A 15 -15.93 18.30 16.85
C THR A 15 -16.44 17.38 15.75
N THR A 16 -15.92 17.54 14.54
CA THR A 16 -16.00 16.47 13.55
C THR A 16 -15.23 15.29 14.17
N LEU A 17 -15.96 14.40 14.81
CA LEU A 17 -15.47 13.08 15.13
C LEU A 17 -15.25 12.42 13.75
N PHE A 18 -14.01 12.45 13.27
CA PHE A 18 -13.64 11.58 12.16
C PHE A 18 -13.81 10.16 12.67
N SER A 19 -14.87 9.49 12.19
CA SER A 19 -15.03 8.07 12.43
C SER A 19 -13.92 7.33 11.67
N PHE A 20 -13.40 6.28 12.27
CA PHE A 20 -12.49 5.35 11.60
C PHE A 20 -13.14 4.82 10.30
N GLU A 21 -12.35 4.76 9.23
CA GLU A 21 -12.77 4.23 7.94
C GLU A 21 -11.57 3.55 7.26
N GLN A 22 -11.68 2.25 7.01
CA GLN A 22 -10.63 1.48 6.34
C GLN A 22 -10.31 2.10 4.97
N GLY A 23 -9.02 2.34 4.73
CA GLY A 23 -8.55 3.00 3.50
C GLY A 23 -8.69 4.53 3.52
N ARG A 24 -9.05 5.16 4.65
CA ARG A 24 -8.99 6.62 4.76
C ARG A 24 -7.54 7.08 4.78
N VAL A 25 -7.21 8.07 3.94
CA VAL A 25 -5.89 8.70 3.91
C VAL A 25 -5.74 9.59 5.15
N VAL A 26 -4.67 9.36 5.92
CA VAL A 26 -4.32 10.18 7.10
C VAL A 26 -3.33 11.26 6.74
N ASN A 27 -2.32 10.91 5.92
CA ASN A 27 -1.30 11.84 5.46
C ASN A 27 -0.59 11.29 4.22
N THR A 28 -0.10 12.20 3.38
CA THR A 28 0.83 11.88 2.29
C THR A 28 1.99 12.86 2.29
N GLU A 29 3.18 12.39 1.94
CA GLU A 29 4.36 13.24 1.75
C GLU A 29 5.23 12.72 0.62
N ILE A 30 5.82 13.62 -0.16
CA ILE A 30 6.80 13.27 -1.19
C ILE A 30 8.08 12.81 -0.48
N ILE A 31 8.57 11.61 -0.84
CA ILE A 31 9.87 11.13 -0.39
C ILE A 31 10.95 11.57 -1.37
N GLU A 32 10.73 11.32 -2.67
CA GLU A 32 11.75 11.48 -3.69
C GLU A 32 11.13 11.65 -5.08
N TYR A 33 11.85 12.33 -5.97
CA TYR A 33 11.58 12.37 -7.40
C TYR A 33 12.84 11.88 -8.15
N GLU A 34 12.66 10.99 -9.10
CA GLU A 34 13.71 10.60 -10.05
C GLU A 34 13.28 10.90 -11.49
N SER A 35 14.16 11.59 -12.24
CA SER A 35 13.94 11.78 -13.68
C SER A 35 14.07 10.45 -14.43
N LEU A 36 13.61 10.42 -15.67
CA LEU A 36 13.76 9.24 -16.53
C LEU A 36 15.21 8.74 -16.60
N GLU A 37 16.17 9.66 -16.76
CA GLU A 37 17.60 9.33 -16.86
C GLU A 37 18.13 8.75 -15.54
N GLN A 38 17.69 9.27 -14.40
CA GLN A 38 18.04 8.77 -13.09
C GLN A 38 17.50 7.36 -12.87
N ILE A 39 16.22 7.14 -13.13
CA ILE A 39 15.59 5.81 -13.01
C ILE A 39 16.32 4.80 -13.89
N GLN A 40 16.54 5.12 -15.18
CA GLN A 40 17.21 4.20 -16.09
C GLN A 40 18.65 3.89 -15.66
N SER A 41 19.39 4.92 -15.19
CA SER A 41 20.73 4.74 -14.66
C SER A 41 20.76 3.85 -13.42
N ASN A 42 19.83 4.07 -12.49
CA ASN A 42 19.73 3.29 -11.25
C ASN A 42 19.38 1.84 -11.53
N ILE A 43 18.43 1.56 -12.45
CA ILE A 43 18.08 0.19 -12.88
C ILE A 43 19.30 -0.50 -13.50
N ILE A 44 20.03 0.17 -14.40
CA ILE A 44 21.22 -0.41 -15.05
C ILE A 44 22.34 -0.67 -14.01
N ASN A 45 22.55 0.24 -13.07
CA ASN A 45 23.58 0.09 -12.03
C ASN A 45 23.28 -1.08 -11.08
N GLU A 46 22.01 -1.34 -10.79
CA GLU A 46 21.57 -2.39 -9.86
C GLU A 46 21.46 -3.76 -10.52
N LEU A 47 20.90 -3.85 -11.72
CA LEU A 47 20.61 -5.10 -12.41
C LEU A 47 21.51 -5.37 -13.63
N GLY A 48 22.32 -4.39 -14.06
CA GLY A 48 22.95 -4.43 -15.37
C GLY A 48 21.96 -4.14 -16.50
N ASN A 49 22.38 -4.29 -17.73
CA ASN A 49 21.52 -4.09 -18.89
C ASN A 49 20.62 -5.32 -19.12
N VAL A 50 19.54 -5.43 -18.38
CA VAL A 50 18.55 -6.55 -18.45
C VAL A 50 17.41 -6.27 -19.41
N GLY A 51 17.47 -5.20 -20.20
CA GLY A 51 16.47 -4.89 -21.23
C GLY A 51 15.20 -4.20 -20.68
N ILE A 52 15.19 -3.75 -19.41
CA ILE A 52 14.11 -2.89 -18.89
C ILE A 52 14.30 -1.50 -19.54
N VAL A 53 13.26 -1.06 -20.24
CA VAL A 53 13.22 0.27 -20.88
C VAL A 53 12.30 1.16 -20.08
N SER A 54 12.89 2.12 -19.36
CA SER A 54 12.13 3.17 -18.68
C SER A 54 11.57 4.16 -19.71
N GLN A 55 10.34 4.61 -19.49
CA GLN A 55 9.64 5.57 -20.36
C GLN A 55 9.40 6.90 -19.66
N TYR A 56 9.28 6.88 -18.33
CA TYR A 56 8.90 8.04 -17.53
C TYR A 56 9.82 8.20 -16.31
N GLY A 57 9.99 9.43 -15.84
CA GLY A 57 10.39 9.74 -14.48
C GLY A 57 9.24 9.40 -13.53
N ALA A 58 9.48 9.48 -12.23
CA ALA A 58 8.43 9.23 -11.26
C ALA A 58 8.66 9.99 -9.94
N THR A 59 7.57 10.23 -9.21
CA THR A 59 7.60 10.70 -7.83
C THR A 59 7.09 9.61 -6.91
N ILE A 60 7.85 9.28 -5.86
CA ILE A 60 7.41 8.36 -4.81
C ILE A 60 6.97 9.13 -3.57
N TYR A 61 5.86 8.69 -3.02
CA TYR A 61 5.20 9.26 -1.84
C TYR A 61 5.15 8.22 -0.73
N ARG A 62 5.29 8.68 0.52
CA ARG A 62 4.80 7.95 1.68
C ARG A 62 3.32 8.25 1.85
N ILE A 63 2.55 7.23 2.25
CA ILE A 63 1.16 7.37 2.63
C ILE A 63 0.92 6.75 3.99
N LEU A 64 0.13 7.43 4.82
CA LEU A 64 -0.43 6.92 6.07
C LEU A 64 -1.93 6.70 5.86
N TYR A 65 -2.43 5.54 6.25
CA TYR A 65 -3.82 5.17 6.02
C TYR A 65 -4.39 4.37 7.19
N GLU A 66 -5.70 4.45 7.38
CA GLU A 66 -6.42 3.68 8.39
C GLU A 66 -6.66 2.25 7.93
N THR A 67 -6.43 1.30 8.84
CA THR A 67 -6.61 -0.13 8.64
C THR A 67 -6.88 -0.84 9.97
N LEU A 68 -6.96 -2.17 9.94
CA LEU A 68 -7.12 -2.99 11.14
C LEU A 68 -5.79 -3.67 11.52
N ASP A 69 -5.52 -3.77 12.81
CA ASP A 69 -4.38 -4.51 13.35
C ASP A 69 -4.61 -6.03 13.39
N GLY A 70 -3.67 -6.77 14.00
CA GLY A 70 -3.76 -8.23 14.15
C GLY A 70 -4.87 -8.73 15.07
N TYR A 71 -5.52 -7.84 15.81
CA TYR A 71 -6.65 -8.12 16.71
C TYR A 71 -7.99 -7.66 16.14
N GLY A 72 -7.97 -6.96 15.02
CA GLY A 72 -9.15 -6.34 14.40
C GLY A 72 -9.48 -4.97 14.96
N ASP A 73 -8.59 -4.36 15.74
CA ASP A 73 -8.73 -3.00 16.24
C ASP A 73 -8.22 -2.00 15.21
N SER A 74 -8.81 -0.78 15.24
CA SER A 74 -8.43 0.30 14.32
C SER A 74 -7.02 0.79 14.59
N THR A 75 -6.21 0.90 13.53
CA THR A 75 -4.83 1.40 13.58
C THR A 75 -4.49 2.22 12.34
N VAL A 76 -3.29 2.79 12.31
CA VAL A 76 -2.73 3.48 11.15
C VAL A 76 -1.49 2.73 10.68
N ALA A 77 -1.48 2.39 9.40
CA ALA A 77 -0.33 1.81 8.73
C ALA A 77 0.33 2.81 7.77
N SER A 78 1.52 2.47 7.32
CA SER A 78 2.24 3.18 6.27
C SER A 78 2.47 2.32 5.04
N GLY A 79 2.74 2.99 3.95
CA GLY A 79 3.15 2.39 2.70
C GLY A 79 3.71 3.45 1.76
N VAL A 80 3.95 3.05 0.53
CA VAL A 80 4.37 3.96 -0.53
C VAL A 80 3.48 3.82 -1.75
N PHE A 81 3.42 4.88 -2.53
CA PHE A 81 2.98 4.82 -3.91
C PHE A 81 3.88 5.70 -4.79
N ALA A 82 4.07 5.29 -6.04
CA ALA A 82 4.83 6.08 -7.01
C ALA A 82 3.98 6.38 -8.23
N ILE A 83 4.01 7.65 -8.63
CA ILE A 83 3.27 8.20 -9.76
C ILE A 83 4.25 8.43 -10.89
N PRO A 84 4.04 7.85 -12.11
CA PRO A 84 4.83 8.17 -13.27
C PRO A 84 4.63 9.61 -13.73
N ASP A 85 5.70 10.25 -14.18
CA ASP A 85 5.65 11.56 -14.85
C ASP A 85 5.21 11.37 -16.31
N SER A 86 3.92 11.16 -16.49
CA SER A 86 3.30 10.77 -17.76
C SER A 86 2.03 11.56 -18.00
N GLU A 87 1.78 11.91 -19.27
CA GLU A 87 0.55 12.58 -19.72
C GLU A 87 -0.58 11.58 -20.09
N GLN A 88 -0.44 10.28 -19.74
CA GLN A 88 -1.51 9.34 -20.05
C GLN A 88 -2.79 9.64 -19.25
N GLU A 89 -3.96 9.34 -19.88
CA GLU A 89 -5.27 9.72 -19.34
C GLU A 89 -5.68 8.89 -18.12
N ALA A 90 -5.19 7.64 -17.99
CA ALA A 90 -5.52 6.76 -16.90
C ALA A 90 -4.43 5.71 -16.64
N PHE A 91 -4.31 5.30 -15.35
CA PHE A 91 -3.25 4.41 -14.88
C PHE A 91 -3.83 3.13 -14.26
N GLY A 92 -3.16 2.00 -14.50
CA GLY A 92 -3.36 0.78 -13.72
C GLY A 92 -2.53 0.81 -12.44
N ILE A 93 -2.98 0.06 -11.43
CA ILE A 93 -2.27 -0.11 -10.16
C ILE A 93 -1.50 -1.44 -10.17
N VAL A 94 -0.22 -1.40 -9.81
CA VAL A 94 0.58 -2.58 -9.48
C VAL A 94 0.88 -2.54 -7.98
N SER A 95 0.28 -3.46 -7.25
CA SER A 95 0.48 -3.62 -5.81
C SER A 95 1.54 -4.68 -5.55
N TRP A 96 2.63 -4.27 -4.89
CA TRP A 96 3.75 -5.12 -4.52
C TRP A 96 3.69 -5.49 -3.04
N GLN A 97 3.77 -6.79 -2.78
CA GLN A 97 3.87 -7.36 -1.45
C GLN A 97 5.29 -7.88 -1.23
N HIS A 98 6.02 -7.18 -0.34
CA HIS A 98 7.41 -7.49 -0.05
C HIS A 98 7.55 -8.79 0.77
N GLY A 99 8.74 -9.42 0.67
CA GLY A 99 9.10 -10.56 1.51
C GLY A 99 9.41 -10.15 2.95
N THR A 100 9.76 -11.12 3.79
CA THR A 100 10.00 -10.95 5.23
C THR A 100 10.97 -9.81 5.54
N GLN A 101 10.53 -8.89 6.38
CA GLN A 101 11.33 -7.83 6.97
C GLN A 101 11.25 -7.94 8.50
N ILE A 102 12.40 -7.79 9.15
CA ILE A 102 12.51 -7.94 10.61
C ILE A 102 12.54 -6.57 11.30
N GLU A 103 13.04 -5.56 10.59
CA GLU A 103 13.26 -4.22 11.13
C GLU A 103 12.27 -3.23 10.56
N ARG A 104 11.61 -2.45 11.41
CA ARG A 104 10.69 -1.37 10.99
C ARG A 104 11.33 -0.34 10.07
N GLN A 105 12.62 -0.02 10.31
CA GLN A 105 13.38 0.88 9.48
C GLN A 105 13.60 0.37 8.05
N SER A 106 13.50 -0.95 7.83
CA SER A 106 13.64 -1.54 6.50
C SER A 106 12.42 -1.35 5.60
N ALA A 107 11.31 -0.85 6.15
CA ALA A 107 10.10 -0.55 5.40
C ALA A 107 10.36 0.40 4.23
N GLN A 108 9.66 0.18 3.11
CA GLN A 108 9.90 0.96 1.89
C GLN A 108 9.54 2.44 2.09
N SER A 109 8.54 2.73 2.93
CA SER A 109 8.16 4.11 3.26
C SER A 109 9.29 4.93 3.92
N ASN A 110 10.33 4.27 4.44
CA ASN A 110 11.51 4.91 5.01
C ASN A 110 12.68 5.04 4.02
N ARG A 111 12.63 4.36 2.86
CA ARG A 111 13.77 4.25 1.94
C ARG A 111 13.53 4.90 0.57
N GLY A 112 12.28 5.10 0.18
CA GLY A 112 11.93 5.64 -1.14
C GLY A 112 11.98 4.59 -2.25
N PHE A 113 12.53 4.96 -3.42
CA PHE A 113 12.57 4.07 -4.57
C PHE A 113 13.44 2.83 -4.35
N ASP A 114 12.91 1.69 -4.75
CA ASP A 114 13.65 0.46 -5.00
C ASP A 114 13.56 0.07 -6.48
N ILE A 115 14.14 -1.07 -6.83
CA ILE A 115 14.18 -1.54 -8.21
C ILE A 115 12.79 -1.78 -8.80
N LEU A 116 11.85 -2.29 -7.99
CA LEU A 116 10.50 -2.60 -8.48
C LEU A 116 9.67 -1.34 -8.66
N SER A 117 9.69 -0.43 -7.69
CA SER A 117 8.99 0.84 -7.81
C SER A 117 9.50 1.66 -8.99
N ARG A 118 10.83 1.65 -9.27
CA ARG A 118 11.42 2.26 -10.47
C ARG A 118 10.91 1.60 -11.75
N ALA A 119 11.00 0.27 -11.84
CA ALA A 119 10.60 -0.47 -13.03
C ALA A 119 9.12 -0.30 -13.35
N VAL A 120 8.26 -0.42 -12.33
CA VAL A 120 6.80 -0.31 -12.48
C VAL A 120 6.39 1.11 -12.84
N SER A 121 6.81 2.12 -12.05
CA SER A 121 6.39 3.50 -12.29
C SER A 121 6.96 4.03 -13.62
N SER A 122 8.21 3.74 -13.95
CA SER A 122 8.76 4.16 -15.24
C SER A 122 8.14 3.49 -16.46
N SER A 123 7.38 2.42 -16.25
CA SER A 123 6.59 1.75 -17.30
C SER A 123 5.17 2.31 -17.46
N GLY A 124 4.79 3.32 -16.67
CA GLY A 124 3.48 3.99 -16.76
C GLY A 124 2.39 3.40 -15.89
N PHE A 125 2.74 2.71 -14.80
CA PHE A 125 1.79 2.22 -13.79
C PHE A 125 1.97 2.95 -12.47
N ILE A 126 0.89 3.09 -11.70
CA ILE A 126 0.97 3.47 -10.30
C ILE A 126 1.51 2.26 -9.52
N PHE A 127 2.68 2.41 -8.91
CA PHE A 127 3.23 1.42 -7.99
C PHE A 127 2.67 1.67 -6.58
N VAL A 128 2.26 0.63 -5.86
CA VAL A 128 1.88 0.72 -4.45
C VAL A 128 2.47 -0.44 -3.65
N ALA A 129 2.91 -0.17 -2.40
CA ALA A 129 3.41 -1.20 -1.49
C ALA A 129 3.09 -0.82 -0.04
N SER A 130 2.41 -1.72 0.68
CA SER A 130 2.20 -1.61 2.11
C SER A 130 3.48 -1.99 2.86
N ASP A 131 3.78 -1.29 3.95
CA ASP A 131 4.84 -1.71 4.87
C ASP A 131 4.41 -2.89 5.75
N TYR A 132 3.12 -3.24 5.77
CA TYR A 132 2.41 -4.14 6.68
C TYR A 132 2.28 -3.60 8.11
N ILE A 133 1.33 -4.17 8.85
CA ILE A 133 1.15 -3.89 10.28
C ILE A 133 2.40 -4.29 11.05
N GLY A 134 2.82 -3.46 12.00
CA GLY A 134 4.02 -3.70 12.81
C GLY A 134 5.34 -3.28 12.15
N LEU A 135 5.31 -2.83 10.89
CA LEU A 135 6.44 -2.28 10.15
C LEU A 135 6.20 -0.79 9.80
N GLY A 136 7.21 -0.11 9.28
CA GLY A 136 7.13 1.32 8.98
C GLY A 136 6.83 2.14 10.23
N ILE A 137 5.74 2.92 10.20
CA ILE A 137 5.31 3.76 11.35
C ILE A 137 4.49 2.99 12.38
N SER A 138 3.95 1.82 12.06
CA SER A 138 3.11 1.06 12.98
C SER A 138 3.90 0.64 14.20
N ASN A 139 3.31 0.86 15.40
CA ASN A 139 3.89 0.41 16.67
C ASN A 139 3.38 -0.96 17.11
N ASP A 140 2.48 -1.56 16.34
CA ASP A 140 1.90 -2.87 16.61
C ASP A 140 2.93 -4.00 16.47
N ILE A 141 2.55 -5.18 16.87
CA ILE A 141 3.33 -6.40 16.59
C ILE A 141 3.03 -6.81 15.15
N HIS A 142 4.07 -7.11 14.37
CA HIS A 142 3.90 -7.61 13.02
C HIS A 142 3.19 -8.97 13.04
N PRO A 143 1.95 -9.07 12.49
CA PRO A 143 1.17 -10.30 12.49
C PRO A 143 1.64 -11.22 11.35
N TYR A 144 2.89 -11.69 11.45
CA TYR A 144 3.56 -12.48 10.45
C TYR A 144 2.72 -13.69 10.00
N ILE A 145 2.40 -13.74 8.72
CA ILE A 145 1.63 -14.83 8.08
C ILE A 145 0.24 -15.06 8.74
N LEU A 146 -0.40 -14.01 9.23
CA LEU A 146 -1.80 -14.05 9.61
C LEU A 146 -2.64 -13.46 8.47
N LYS A 147 -3.65 -14.22 8.01
CA LYS A 147 -4.40 -13.95 6.79
C LYS A 147 -5.12 -12.60 6.81
N GLU A 148 -5.95 -12.37 7.82
CA GLU A 148 -6.82 -11.19 7.89
C GLU A 148 -6.02 -9.87 7.95
N PRO A 149 -5.03 -9.66 8.85
CA PRO A 149 -4.28 -8.42 8.89
C PRO A 149 -3.32 -8.28 7.69
N SER A 150 -2.87 -9.38 7.08
CA SER A 150 -2.10 -9.33 5.84
C SER A 150 -2.96 -8.82 4.69
N ALA A 151 -4.19 -9.33 4.56
CA ALA A 151 -5.12 -8.91 3.52
C ALA A 151 -5.56 -7.45 3.73
N SER A 152 -5.95 -7.06 4.96
CA SER A 152 -6.42 -5.70 5.25
C SER A 152 -5.37 -4.65 4.97
N SER A 153 -4.09 -4.90 5.30
CA SER A 153 -3.01 -3.93 5.04
C SER A 153 -2.85 -3.61 3.55
N VAL A 154 -3.08 -4.57 2.65
CA VAL A 154 -2.99 -4.38 1.20
C VAL A 154 -4.27 -3.75 0.65
N ILE A 155 -5.43 -4.28 1.05
CA ILE A 155 -6.74 -3.82 0.57
C ILE A 155 -6.97 -2.36 0.96
N ASP A 156 -6.68 -2.01 2.22
CA ASP A 156 -6.89 -0.67 2.72
C ASP A 156 -5.90 0.34 2.15
N LEU A 157 -4.66 -0.09 1.82
CA LEU A 157 -3.76 0.76 1.05
C LEU A 157 -4.33 1.05 -0.35
N ILE A 158 -4.85 0.03 -1.06
CA ILE A 158 -5.42 0.25 -2.40
C ILE A 158 -6.65 1.15 -2.32
N ARG A 159 -7.50 1.01 -1.28
CA ARG A 159 -8.60 1.94 -1.00
C ARG A 159 -8.09 3.37 -0.78
N ALA A 160 -7.04 3.52 0.04
CA ALA A 160 -6.43 4.81 0.31
C ALA A 160 -5.88 5.47 -0.96
N ILE A 161 -5.28 4.70 -1.86
CA ILE A 161 -4.79 5.19 -3.14
C ILE A 161 -5.95 5.61 -4.05
N ARG A 162 -7.04 4.83 -4.12
CA ARG A 162 -8.24 5.22 -4.86
C ARG A 162 -8.83 6.51 -4.31
N ASN A 163 -9.00 6.61 -3.00
CA ASN A 163 -9.52 7.82 -2.34
C ASN A 163 -8.61 9.04 -2.60
N TYR A 164 -7.28 8.86 -2.56
CA TYR A 164 -6.34 9.94 -2.84
C TYR A 164 -6.48 10.49 -4.27
N PHE A 165 -6.66 9.63 -5.26
CA PHE A 165 -6.83 10.05 -6.66
C PHE A 165 -8.25 10.53 -6.98
N ASP A 166 -9.26 10.09 -6.26
CA ASP A 166 -10.64 10.60 -6.41
C ASP A 166 -10.74 12.07 -5.96
N GLU A 167 -9.86 12.52 -5.05
CA GLU A 167 -9.75 13.92 -4.63
C GLU A 167 -8.93 14.77 -5.63
N ASP A 168 -8.01 14.17 -6.39
CA ASP A 168 -7.19 14.82 -7.42
C ASP A 168 -7.67 14.44 -8.82
N ILE A 169 -8.54 15.27 -9.40
CA ILE A 169 -9.14 15.07 -10.72
C ILE A 169 -8.13 15.13 -11.89
N SER A 170 -6.86 15.43 -11.61
CA SER A 170 -5.81 15.48 -12.64
C SER A 170 -5.30 14.07 -13.01
N ILE A 171 -5.54 13.06 -12.17
CA ILE A 171 -5.08 11.69 -12.35
C ILE A 171 -6.26 10.74 -12.28
N CYS A 172 -6.46 9.94 -13.34
CA CYS A 172 -7.48 8.91 -13.38
C CYS A 172 -6.86 7.53 -13.17
N LEU A 173 -7.55 6.67 -12.42
CA LEU A 173 -7.24 5.25 -12.37
C LEU A 173 -8.11 4.51 -13.38
N ASN A 174 -7.50 3.61 -14.17
CA ASN A 174 -8.25 2.61 -14.90
C ASN A 174 -8.57 1.44 -13.93
N ARG A 175 -9.36 0.48 -14.35
CA ARG A 175 -9.76 -0.64 -13.47
C ARG A 175 -8.71 -1.73 -13.35
N GLN A 176 -7.53 -1.60 -13.96
CA GLN A 176 -6.50 -2.62 -13.93
C GLN A 176 -5.83 -2.66 -12.56
N LEU A 177 -5.86 -3.82 -11.92
CA LEU A 177 -5.22 -4.11 -10.64
C LEU A 177 -4.37 -5.36 -10.76
N PHE A 178 -3.08 -5.19 -10.52
CA PHE A 178 -2.10 -6.28 -10.52
C PHE A 178 -1.59 -6.49 -9.10
N LEU A 179 -1.64 -7.74 -8.61
CA LEU A 179 -1.10 -8.11 -7.30
C LEU A 179 0.16 -8.95 -7.52
N ILE A 180 1.28 -8.56 -6.89
CA ILE A 180 2.56 -9.25 -7.07
C ILE A 180 3.24 -9.36 -5.72
N GLY A 181 3.68 -10.57 -5.31
CA GLY A 181 4.43 -10.73 -4.07
C GLY A 181 5.32 -11.96 -4.07
N TYR A 182 6.38 -11.92 -3.25
CA TYR A 182 7.35 -12.99 -3.16
C TYR A 182 7.61 -13.38 -1.69
N SER A 183 7.80 -14.68 -1.42
CA SER A 183 8.04 -15.22 -0.08
C SER A 183 6.86 -14.92 0.85
N GLU A 184 7.06 -14.26 2.00
CA GLU A 184 5.96 -13.72 2.82
C GLU A 184 4.97 -12.91 1.96
N GLY A 185 5.48 -12.05 1.07
CA GLY A 185 4.65 -11.27 0.14
C GLY A 185 3.81 -12.12 -0.79
N GLY A 186 4.27 -13.32 -1.17
CA GLY A 186 3.46 -14.30 -1.90
C GLY A 186 2.25 -14.73 -1.08
N TYR A 187 2.44 -15.06 0.20
CA TYR A 187 1.34 -15.35 1.13
C TYR A 187 0.37 -14.18 1.27
N VAL A 188 0.91 -12.97 1.49
CA VAL A 188 0.10 -11.74 1.61
C VAL A 188 -0.71 -11.47 0.33
N THR A 189 -0.09 -11.67 -0.84
CA THR A 189 -0.77 -11.54 -2.15
C THR A 189 -1.96 -12.49 -2.25
N LEU A 190 -1.78 -13.76 -1.89
CA LEU A 190 -2.86 -14.74 -1.94
C LEU A 190 -3.95 -14.43 -0.90
N ALA A 191 -3.58 -14.00 0.30
CA ALA A 191 -4.54 -13.58 1.32
C ALA A 191 -5.38 -12.38 0.87
N ALA A 192 -4.75 -11.38 0.26
CA ALA A 192 -5.44 -10.21 -0.30
C ALA A 192 -6.35 -10.59 -1.47
N GLN A 193 -5.87 -11.44 -2.39
CA GLN A 193 -6.67 -11.95 -3.50
C GLN A 193 -7.91 -12.68 -3.00
N GLU A 194 -7.74 -13.61 -2.06
CA GLU A 194 -8.86 -14.41 -1.53
C GLU A 194 -9.92 -13.52 -0.86
N ALA A 195 -9.50 -12.50 -0.09
CA ALA A 195 -10.41 -11.56 0.53
C ALA A 195 -11.13 -10.68 -0.52
N MET A 196 -10.42 -10.19 -1.54
CA MET A 196 -11.03 -9.42 -2.63
C MET A 196 -12.07 -10.22 -3.42
N GLU A 197 -11.79 -11.51 -3.70
CA GLU A 197 -12.69 -12.37 -4.48
C GLU A 197 -13.91 -12.85 -3.68
N ASN A 198 -13.79 -13.04 -2.35
CA ASN A 198 -14.86 -13.60 -1.53
C ASN A 198 -15.67 -12.57 -0.74
N ASP A 199 -15.00 -11.52 -0.26
CA ASP A 199 -15.59 -10.56 0.67
C ASP A 199 -15.84 -9.19 0.04
N PHE A 200 -15.11 -8.87 -1.06
CA PHE A 200 -15.13 -7.55 -1.71
C PHE A 200 -15.23 -7.64 -3.24
N GLU A 201 -15.92 -8.65 -3.78
CA GLU A 201 -16.07 -8.89 -5.22
C GLU A 201 -16.73 -7.73 -5.97
N ASP A 202 -17.60 -6.99 -5.30
CA ASP A 202 -18.26 -5.79 -5.86
C ASP A 202 -17.31 -4.57 -5.92
N GLU A 203 -16.23 -4.58 -5.13
CA GLU A 203 -15.30 -3.45 -5.00
C GLU A 203 -14.03 -3.66 -5.84
N PHE A 204 -13.53 -4.89 -5.93
CA PHE A 204 -12.26 -5.20 -6.58
C PHE A 204 -12.41 -6.18 -7.74
N GLU A 205 -11.83 -5.80 -8.88
CA GLU A 205 -11.62 -6.67 -10.02
C GLU A 205 -10.11 -6.84 -10.23
N ILE A 206 -9.58 -8.03 -9.93
CA ILE A 206 -8.16 -8.31 -10.09
C ILE A 206 -7.87 -8.66 -11.55
N THR A 207 -6.99 -7.89 -12.20
CA THR A 207 -6.57 -8.17 -13.56
C THR A 207 -5.66 -9.40 -13.63
N ILE A 208 -4.62 -9.44 -12.79
CA ILE A 208 -3.69 -10.59 -12.67
C ILE A 208 -3.12 -10.60 -11.24
N SER A 209 -2.87 -11.79 -10.71
CA SER A 209 -2.19 -12.01 -9.44
C SER A 209 -1.00 -12.96 -9.60
N PHE A 210 0.13 -12.60 -8.98
CA PHE A 210 1.36 -13.39 -8.95
C PHE A 210 1.81 -13.63 -7.50
N PRO A 211 1.17 -14.56 -6.76
CA PRO A 211 1.59 -14.98 -5.43
C PRO A 211 2.78 -15.94 -5.53
N MET A 212 4.02 -15.43 -5.47
CA MET A 212 5.23 -16.24 -5.74
C MET A 212 5.85 -16.78 -4.46
N ALA A 213 6.09 -18.10 -4.43
CA ALA A 213 6.87 -18.81 -3.41
C ALA A 213 6.46 -18.53 -1.96
N GLY A 214 5.16 -18.33 -1.72
CA GLY A 214 4.62 -18.08 -0.37
C GLY A 214 4.47 -19.36 0.45
N PRO A 215 4.47 -19.25 1.80
CA PRO A 215 4.24 -20.37 2.70
C PRO A 215 2.72 -20.66 2.81
N TYR A 216 2.15 -21.35 1.82
CA TYR A 216 0.69 -21.53 1.70
C TYR A 216 0.12 -22.69 2.52
N ASP A 217 0.93 -23.68 2.88
CA ASP A 217 0.51 -24.87 3.63
C ASP A 217 1.28 -25.02 4.94
N LEU A 218 1.09 -24.05 5.84
CA LEU A 218 1.80 -23.99 7.12
C LEU A 218 1.38 -25.08 8.11
N SER A 219 0.17 -25.60 7.98
CA SER A 219 -0.37 -26.63 8.91
C SER A 219 -0.24 -28.05 8.39
N GLY A 220 0.18 -28.24 7.14
CA GLY A 220 0.33 -29.53 6.49
C GLY A 220 1.78 -29.81 6.11
N THR A 221 2.04 -29.91 4.81
CA THR A 221 3.34 -30.36 4.25
C THR A 221 4.55 -29.58 4.77
N MET A 222 4.43 -28.30 5.06
CA MET A 222 5.56 -27.53 5.59
C MET A 222 5.92 -27.96 7.02
N VAL A 223 4.93 -28.17 7.89
CA VAL A 223 5.17 -28.66 9.26
C VAL A 223 5.72 -30.06 9.23
N ASP A 224 5.15 -30.96 8.42
CA ASP A 224 5.64 -32.30 8.26
C ASP A 224 7.12 -32.32 7.86
N LYS A 225 7.50 -31.51 6.89
CA LYS A 225 8.89 -31.37 6.45
C LYS A 225 9.82 -30.78 7.52
N MET A 226 9.36 -29.82 8.31
CA MET A 226 10.15 -29.21 9.39
C MET A 226 10.36 -30.19 10.58
N LEU A 227 9.46 -31.18 10.76
CA LEU A 227 9.53 -32.15 11.86
C LEU A 227 10.18 -33.47 11.45
N GLU A 228 10.43 -33.71 10.15
CA GLU A 228 11.11 -34.91 9.63
C GLU A 228 12.64 -34.86 9.79
N ASP A 229 13.26 -33.70 10.07
CA ASP A 229 14.70 -33.45 10.33
C ASP A 229 15.00 -33.36 11.85
#